data_f08ed5bcf0864b2876b8cd1d8fc1b3d7
#
_entry.id   f08ed5bcf0864b2876b8cd1d8fc1b3d7
#
_cell.length_a   1.000
_cell.length_b   1.000
_cell.length_c   1.000
_cell.angle_alpha   90.00
_cell.angle_beta   90.00
_cell.angle_gamma   90.00
#
_symmetry.space_group_name_H-M   'P 1'
#
loop_
_entity.id
_entity.type
_entity.pdbx_description
1 polymer ?
#
loop_
_entity_poly.entity_id
_entity_poly.type
_entity_poly.pdbx_seq_one_letter_code
_entity_poly.pdbx_strand_id
1 'polypeptide(L)'
;YAWGNNENGMIGNGTSDKDEVNRTPVRVQEKTSTGVLVDLSNIARIAVGENHVLALSNDGYVYAWGNNSNGQLGNGDTSSTNEKFHDNDTTDGIYAAQKVYRGESAATNDDWYIQDVIDIAAGKSFSVALKADGTVWTWGLNTSYQLGIGDTMTRPVPTQVLAGASSTTEKY
;
A
#
# COMPACT_ATOMS: atom_id res chain seq x y z
N TYR A 1 -7.46 12.01 9.07
CA TYR A 1 -8.80 12.39 8.59
C TYR A 1 -8.83 12.41 7.08
N ALA A 2 -9.95 11.95 6.50
CA ALA A 2 -10.21 11.99 5.06
C ALA A 2 -11.62 12.53 4.79
N TRP A 3 -11.85 13.07 3.59
CA TRP A 3 -13.14 13.60 3.16
C TRP A 3 -13.25 13.55 1.64
N GLY A 4 -14.44 13.76 1.11
CA GLY A 4 -14.74 13.76 -0.32
C GLY A 4 -15.45 12.47 -0.77
N ASN A 5 -15.17 12.05 -2.00
CA ASN A 5 -15.74 10.86 -2.60
C ASN A 5 -15.19 9.59 -1.93
N ASN A 6 -16.08 8.63 -1.66
CA ASN A 6 -15.74 7.34 -1.06
C ASN A 6 -15.85 6.16 -2.04
N GLU A 7 -15.93 6.43 -3.34
CA GLU A 7 -15.80 5.38 -4.34
C GLU A 7 -14.45 4.67 -4.14
N ASN A 8 -14.44 3.35 -4.17
CA ASN A 8 -13.28 2.51 -3.87
C ASN A 8 -12.76 2.58 -2.41
N GLY A 9 -13.51 3.11 -1.45
CA GLY A 9 -13.08 3.16 -0.06
C GLY A 9 -11.96 4.15 0.23
N MET A 10 -11.80 5.20 -0.58
CA MET A 10 -10.72 6.21 -0.44
C MET A 10 -10.73 6.95 0.88
N ILE A 11 -11.85 6.96 1.59
CA ILE A 11 -11.98 7.58 2.92
C ILE A 11 -11.29 6.75 4.00
N GLY A 12 -11.25 5.41 3.85
CA GLY A 12 -10.61 4.53 4.82
C GLY A 12 -11.36 4.41 6.15
N ASN A 13 -12.67 4.54 6.14
CA ASN A 13 -13.54 4.49 7.33
C ASN A 13 -14.29 3.15 7.49
N GLY A 14 -13.88 2.11 6.77
CA GLY A 14 -14.51 0.79 6.77
C GLY A 14 -15.71 0.68 5.83
N THR A 15 -16.01 1.71 5.06
CA THR A 15 -17.13 1.71 4.08
C THR A 15 -16.65 2.06 2.68
N SER A 16 -17.48 1.71 1.67
CA SER A 16 -17.32 2.16 0.29
C SER A 16 -18.69 2.40 -0.30
N ASP A 17 -18.97 3.63 -0.66
CA ASP A 17 -20.19 3.99 -1.36
C ASP A 17 -19.87 5.07 -2.40
N LYS A 18 -20.16 4.79 -3.67
CA LYS A 18 -19.98 5.74 -4.78
C LYS A 18 -20.88 6.98 -4.65
N ASP A 19 -22.01 6.84 -3.98
CA ASP A 19 -22.99 7.89 -3.78
C ASP A 19 -22.77 8.64 -2.45
N GLU A 20 -21.87 8.12 -1.58
CA GLU A 20 -21.49 8.76 -0.34
C GLU A 20 -20.40 9.82 -0.58
N VAL A 21 -20.75 11.06 -0.34
CA VAL A 21 -19.77 12.16 -0.32
C VAL A 21 -19.61 12.66 1.11
N ASN A 22 -18.48 12.34 1.71
CA ASN A 22 -18.14 12.83 3.05
C ASN A 22 -17.73 14.30 2.95
N ARG A 23 -18.65 15.20 3.23
CA ARG A 23 -18.46 16.68 3.13
C ARG A 23 -17.67 17.26 4.29
N THR A 24 -17.51 16.49 5.35
CA THR A 24 -16.73 16.84 6.55
C THR A 24 -15.66 15.77 6.79
N PRO A 25 -14.50 16.13 7.36
CA PRO A 25 -13.46 15.17 7.67
C PRO A 25 -13.95 14.07 8.64
N VAL A 26 -13.75 12.82 8.25
CA VAL A 26 -13.96 11.64 9.08
C VAL A 26 -12.62 10.98 9.42
N ARG A 27 -12.59 10.20 10.49
CA ARG A 27 -11.35 9.48 10.87
C ARG A 27 -11.10 8.31 9.94
N VAL A 28 -9.85 8.19 9.49
CA VAL A 28 -9.38 6.97 8.86
C VAL A 28 -9.23 5.90 9.93
N GLN A 29 -9.66 4.68 9.62
CA GLN A 29 -9.61 3.55 10.54
C GLN A 29 -8.70 2.46 10.01
N GLU A 30 -8.05 1.72 10.90
CA GLU A 30 -7.36 0.48 10.61
C GLU A 30 -8.09 -0.71 11.23
N LYS A 31 -7.97 -1.88 10.61
CA LYS A 31 -8.52 -3.12 11.13
C LYS A 31 -7.46 -3.82 11.98
N THR A 32 -7.80 -4.10 13.23
CA THR A 32 -6.93 -4.86 14.14
C THR A 32 -6.90 -6.34 13.76
N SER A 33 -5.95 -7.10 14.31
CA SER A 33 -5.86 -8.57 14.14
C SER A 33 -7.11 -9.32 14.65
N THR A 34 -7.94 -8.67 15.45
CA THR A 34 -9.22 -9.23 15.94
C THR A 34 -10.42 -8.77 15.10
N GLY A 35 -10.19 -8.07 13.96
CA GLY A 35 -11.24 -7.58 13.07
C GLY A 35 -11.92 -6.28 13.53
N VAL A 36 -11.52 -5.70 14.65
CA VAL A 36 -12.11 -4.46 15.17
C VAL A 36 -11.51 -3.26 14.45
N LEU A 37 -12.36 -2.32 14.02
CA LEU A 37 -11.92 -1.04 13.48
C LEU A 37 -11.53 -0.09 14.60
N VAL A 38 -10.35 0.49 14.51
CA VAL A 38 -9.82 1.51 15.40
C VAL A 38 -9.30 2.71 14.61
N ASP A 39 -9.24 3.86 15.22
CA ASP A 39 -8.71 5.05 14.54
C ASP A 39 -7.23 4.85 14.18
N LEU A 40 -6.90 5.03 12.90
CA LEU A 40 -5.51 5.04 12.44
C LEU A 40 -4.76 6.22 13.07
N SER A 41 -3.65 5.95 13.70
CA SER A 41 -2.86 6.92 14.46
C SER A 41 -1.36 6.82 14.15
N ASN A 42 -0.56 7.70 14.75
CA ASN A 42 0.90 7.71 14.63
C ASN A 42 1.43 7.91 13.19
N ILE A 43 0.70 8.62 12.34
CA ILE A 43 1.07 8.83 10.93
C ILE A 43 1.99 10.02 10.78
N ALA A 44 3.12 9.80 10.09
CA ALA A 44 4.13 10.80 9.77
C ALA A 44 3.93 11.42 8.36
N ARG A 45 3.50 10.62 7.37
CA ARG A 45 3.36 11.03 5.97
C ARG A 45 2.16 10.38 5.32
N ILE A 46 1.66 11.01 4.26
CA ILE A 46 0.63 10.46 3.37
C ILE A 46 1.06 10.64 1.92
N ALA A 47 0.67 9.70 1.05
CA ALA A 47 0.77 9.81 -0.39
C ALA A 47 -0.55 9.33 -1.01
N VAL A 48 -1.06 10.06 -1.99
CA VAL A 48 -2.37 9.81 -2.60
C VAL A 48 -2.18 9.53 -4.08
N GLY A 49 -2.56 8.32 -4.52
CA GLY A 49 -2.65 7.93 -5.92
C GLY A 49 -3.98 8.36 -6.55
N GLU A 50 -4.32 7.80 -7.72
CA GLU A 50 -5.61 8.13 -8.36
C GLU A 50 -6.79 7.60 -7.54
N ASN A 51 -6.70 6.34 -7.08
CA ASN A 51 -7.80 5.66 -6.37
C ASN A 51 -7.30 4.85 -5.15
N HIS A 52 -6.13 5.16 -4.61
CA HIS A 52 -5.62 4.55 -3.38
C HIS A 52 -4.81 5.57 -2.57
N VAL A 53 -4.63 5.27 -1.31
CA VAL A 53 -3.88 6.12 -0.38
C VAL A 53 -2.84 5.27 0.34
N LEU A 54 -1.68 5.85 0.57
CA LEU A 54 -0.64 5.32 1.44
C LEU A 54 -0.46 6.24 2.64
N ALA A 55 -0.19 5.65 3.80
CA ALA A 55 0.22 6.37 5.00
C ALA A 55 1.45 5.68 5.62
N LEU A 56 2.45 6.48 5.95
CA LEU A 56 3.66 6.04 6.65
C LEU A 56 3.54 6.40 8.11
N SER A 57 3.71 5.43 9.00
CA SER A 57 3.73 5.67 10.44
C SER A 57 5.12 6.11 10.93
N ASN A 58 5.19 6.75 12.10
CA ASN A 58 6.46 7.17 12.70
C ASN A 58 7.39 6.01 13.06
N ASP A 59 6.87 4.80 13.19
CA ASP A 59 7.61 3.56 13.44
C ASP A 59 7.97 2.78 12.17
N GLY A 60 7.80 3.40 10.99
CA GLY A 60 8.31 2.90 9.71
C GLY A 60 7.43 1.86 9.01
N TYR A 61 6.19 1.66 9.45
CA TYR A 61 5.22 0.83 8.72
C TYR A 61 4.47 1.64 7.66
N VAL A 62 4.10 0.98 6.57
CA VAL A 62 3.22 1.55 5.54
C VAL A 62 1.83 0.95 5.66
N TYR A 63 0.83 1.80 5.63
CA TYR A 63 -0.58 1.44 5.52
C TYR A 63 -1.11 1.83 4.14
N ALA A 64 -2.05 1.05 3.62
CA ALA A 64 -2.68 1.31 2.33
C ALA A 64 -4.18 1.02 2.38
N TRP A 65 -4.98 1.78 1.61
CA TRP A 65 -6.41 1.55 1.43
C TRP A 65 -6.90 2.15 0.11
N GLY A 66 -8.12 1.80 -0.30
CA GLY A 66 -8.71 2.21 -1.56
C GLY A 66 -8.73 1.08 -2.61
N ASN A 67 -8.61 1.43 -3.88
CA ASN A 67 -8.64 0.47 -4.98
C ASN A 67 -7.42 -0.46 -4.98
N ASN A 68 -7.64 -1.76 -5.24
CA ASN A 68 -6.60 -2.77 -5.31
C ASN A 68 -6.59 -3.60 -6.60
N SER A 69 -7.29 -3.18 -7.63
CA SER A 69 -7.42 -3.95 -8.89
C SER A 69 -6.09 -4.27 -9.59
N ASN A 70 -5.03 -3.57 -9.24
CA ASN A 70 -3.67 -3.79 -9.74
C ASN A 70 -2.69 -4.18 -8.61
N GLY A 71 -3.15 -4.55 -7.42
CA GLY A 71 -2.29 -4.88 -6.30
C GLY A 71 -1.58 -3.68 -5.66
N GLN A 72 -2.05 -2.45 -5.91
CA GLN A 72 -1.43 -1.22 -5.42
C GLN A 72 -1.47 -1.05 -3.90
N LEU A 73 -2.24 -1.86 -3.19
CA LEU A 73 -2.25 -1.88 -1.72
C LEU A 73 -1.14 -2.76 -1.13
N GLY A 74 -0.50 -3.63 -1.92
CA GLY A 74 0.63 -4.41 -1.47
C GLY A 74 0.30 -5.49 -0.43
N ASN A 75 -0.93 -6.01 -0.43
CA ASN A 75 -1.44 -7.00 0.52
C ASN A 75 -1.46 -8.44 -0.04
N GLY A 76 -0.81 -8.68 -1.17
CA GLY A 76 -0.74 -9.99 -1.82
C GLY A 76 -1.93 -10.32 -2.71
N ASP A 77 -2.90 -9.42 -2.84
CA ASP A 77 -4.09 -9.61 -3.66
C ASP A 77 -4.22 -8.52 -4.75
N THR A 78 -4.94 -8.84 -5.81
CA THR A 78 -5.33 -7.92 -6.89
C THR A 78 -6.84 -7.78 -7.01
N SER A 79 -7.61 -8.38 -6.10
CA SER A 79 -9.06 -8.26 -6.10
C SER A 79 -9.52 -6.98 -5.39
N SER A 80 -10.66 -6.47 -5.81
CA SER A 80 -11.34 -5.41 -5.09
C SER A 80 -12.07 -5.91 -3.83
N THR A 81 -12.12 -7.23 -3.66
CA THR A 81 -12.66 -7.91 -2.49
C THR A 81 -11.50 -8.52 -1.72
N ASN A 82 -11.20 -8.01 -0.61
CA ASN A 82 -10.02 -8.31 0.18
C ASN A 82 -10.11 -9.69 0.87
N GLU A 83 -9.99 -10.77 0.09
CA GLU A 83 -10.19 -12.13 0.58
C GLU A 83 -8.95 -12.77 1.24
N LYS A 84 -7.79 -12.09 1.23
CA LYS A 84 -6.54 -12.68 1.73
C LYS A 84 -5.92 -11.91 2.89
N PHE A 85 -6.66 -11.76 3.98
CA PHE A 85 -6.02 -11.51 5.25
C PHE A 85 -5.68 -12.82 5.96
N HIS A 86 -4.53 -12.84 6.63
CA HIS A 86 -4.12 -13.94 7.51
C HIS A 86 -5.05 -14.18 8.71
N ASP A 87 -6.09 -13.39 8.88
CA ASP A 87 -7.02 -13.46 10.00
C ASP A 87 -8.34 -14.19 9.73
N ASN A 88 -8.47 -14.88 8.58
CA ASN A 88 -9.68 -15.62 8.18
C ASN A 88 -10.99 -14.79 8.18
N ASP A 89 -10.90 -13.47 8.17
CA ASP A 89 -12.09 -12.62 8.11
C ASP A 89 -12.44 -12.32 6.66
N THR A 90 -13.51 -12.94 6.19
CA THR A 90 -14.01 -12.86 4.81
C THR A 90 -15.00 -11.72 4.60
N THR A 91 -15.19 -10.84 5.57
CA THR A 91 -16.43 -10.05 5.57
C THR A 91 -16.34 -8.62 5.13
N ASP A 92 -15.19 -7.95 5.05
CA ASP A 92 -15.26 -6.56 4.61
C ASP A 92 -13.95 -6.02 4.01
N GLY A 93 -14.11 -5.62 2.77
CA GLY A 93 -13.20 -4.98 1.87
C GLY A 93 -12.18 -3.98 2.40
N ILE A 94 -11.32 -3.62 1.49
CA ILE A 94 -10.21 -2.67 1.55
C ILE A 94 -10.59 -1.23 1.95
N TYR A 95 -11.65 -1.07 2.66
CA TYR A 95 -12.25 0.23 3.00
C TYR A 95 -11.71 0.83 4.29
N ALA A 96 -10.83 0.07 4.99
CA ALA A 96 -10.04 0.54 6.13
C ALA A 96 -8.54 0.40 5.81
N ALA A 97 -7.69 1.18 6.48
CA ALA A 97 -6.25 1.12 6.29
C ALA A 97 -5.68 -0.25 6.74
N GLN A 98 -4.75 -0.78 5.95
CA GLN A 98 -4.10 -2.06 6.17
C GLN A 98 -2.60 -1.91 6.07
N LYS A 99 -1.85 -2.64 6.87
CA LYS A 99 -0.40 -2.69 6.72
C LYS A 99 0.00 -3.39 5.43
N VAL A 100 0.93 -2.79 4.72
CA VAL A 100 1.52 -3.33 3.47
C VAL A 100 2.45 -4.50 3.82
N TYR A 101 2.38 -5.58 3.06
CA TYR A 101 3.24 -6.76 3.25
C TYR A 101 4.70 -6.47 2.90
N ARG A 102 5.59 -7.34 3.37
CA ARG A 102 7.04 -7.22 3.17
C ARG A 102 7.50 -7.62 1.75
N GLY A 103 6.71 -8.42 1.02
CA GLY A 103 7.08 -8.99 -0.28
C GLY A 103 7.10 -10.52 -0.27
N GLU A 104 7.51 -11.15 -1.39
CA GLU A 104 7.43 -12.61 -1.58
C GLU A 104 8.35 -13.44 -0.65
N SER A 105 9.31 -12.82 -0.01
CA SER A 105 10.28 -13.47 0.91
C SER A 105 9.91 -13.37 2.37
N ALA A 106 8.65 -13.37 2.73
CA ALA A 106 8.23 -13.47 4.13
C ALA A 106 8.65 -14.84 4.70
N ALA A 107 9.90 -14.95 5.12
CA ALA A 107 10.40 -16.09 5.86
C ALA A 107 10.00 -15.93 7.33
N THR A 108 9.27 -16.90 7.84
CA THR A 108 9.19 -17.33 9.24
C THR A 108 9.37 -16.25 10.31
N ASN A 109 8.36 -16.02 11.11
CA ASN A 109 8.25 -15.22 12.34
C ASN A 109 7.78 -13.78 12.14
N ASP A 110 6.59 -13.45 12.61
CA ASP A 110 5.98 -12.13 12.96
C ASP A 110 6.28 -10.88 12.09
N ASP A 111 7.09 -11.01 11.04
CA ASP A 111 7.62 -9.92 10.21
C ASP A 111 6.95 -9.90 8.82
N TRP A 112 5.63 -9.93 8.82
CA TRP A 112 4.82 -9.98 7.59
C TRP A 112 4.77 -8.65 6.83
N TYR A 113 5.12 -7.54 7.49
CA TYR A 113 4.90 -6.20 6.97
C TYR A 113 6.20 -5.51 6.58
N ILE A 114 6.14 -4.63 5.56
CA ILE A 114 7.28 -3.80 5.21
C ILE A 114 7.60 -2.83 6.35
N GLN A 115 8.87 -2.77 6.73
CA GLN A 115 9.38 -1.97 7.85
C GLN A 115 10.58 -1.12 7.43
N ASP A 116 11.02 -0.25 8.34
CA ASP A 116 12.14 0.67 8.12
C ASP A 116 11.92 1.62 6.94
N VAL A 117 10.68 1.90 6.61
CA VAL A 117 10.33 2.86 5.56
C VAL A 117 10.47 4.28 6.10
N ILE A 118 11.12 5.13 5.32
CA ILE A 118 11.37 6.55 5.67
C ILE A 118 10.63 7.52 4.75
N ASP A 119 10.21 7.07 3.56
CA ASP A 119 9.40 7.87 2.63
C ASP A 119 8.52 7.01 1.73
N ILE A 120 7.42 7.59 1.24
CA ILE A 120 6.43 6.95 0.39
C ILE A 120 6.01 7.85 -0.76
N ALA A 121 5.67 7.26 -1.89
CA ALA A 121 5.04 7.94 -3.01
C ALA A 121 3.97 7.03 -3.66
N ALA A 122 2.98 7.64 -4.29
CA ALA A 122 1.93 6.93 -5.01
C ALA A 122 1.84 7.46 -6.45
N GLY A 123 1.84 6.55 -7.40
CA GLY A 123 1.49 6.84 -8.79
C GLY A 123 0.00 6.61 -9.04
N LYS A 124 -0.41 6.56 -10.30
CA LYS A 124 -1.83 6.34 -10.68
C LYS A 124 -2.38 5.04 -10.07
N SER A 125 -1.68 3.91 -10.26
CA SER A 125 -2.07 2.57 -9.80
C SER A 125 -0.87 1.76 -9.34
N PHE A 126 0.17 2.41 -8.82
CA PHE A 126 1.33 1.77 -8.23
C PHE A 126 1.82 2.59 -7.03
N SER A 127 2.60 1.95 -6.21
CA SER A 127 3.08 2.47 -4.93
C SER A 127 4.59 2.33 -4.82
N VAL A 128 5.21 3.21 -4.06
CA VAL A 128 6.67 3.27 -3.86
C VAL A 128 6.96 3.48 -2.38
N ALA A 129 7.97 2.78 -1.87
CA ALA A 129 8.54 3.00 -0.54
C ALA A 129 10.07 3.10 -0.62
N LEU A 130 10.63 4.06 0.10
CA LEU A 130 12.07 4.18 0.34
C LEU A 130 12.38 3.68 1.75
N LYS A 131 13.27 2.73 1.88
CA LYS A 131 13.73 2.23 3.18
C LYS A 131 14.96 2.98 3.69
N ALA A 132 15.17 2.91 5.00
CA ALA A 132 16.31 3.56 5.67
C ALA A 132 17.68 3.07 5.18
N ASP A 133 17.76 1.86 4.63
CA ASP A 133 18.97 1.30 4.03
C ASP A 133 19.25 1.84 2.60
N GLY A 134 18.40 2.74 2.09
CA GLY A 134 18.48 3.33 0.76
C GLY A 134 17.84 2.49 -0.35
N THR A 135 17.28 1.32 -0.06
CA THR A 135 16.59 0.51 -1.05
C THR A 135 15.21 1.08 -1.37
N VAL A 136 14.82 0.99 -2.66
CA VAL A 136 13.49 1.40 -3.15
C VAL A 136 12.67 0.15 -3.44
N TRP A 137 11.43 0.16 -2.99
CA TRP A 137 10.47 -0.93 -3.16
C TRP A 137 9.24 -0.41 -3.87
N THR A 138 8.73 -1.18 -4.84
CA THR A 138 7.58 -0.79 -5.67
C THR A 138 6.59 -1.94 -5.80
N TRP A 139 5.31 -1.61 -5.96
CA TRP A 139 4.24 -2.59 -6.16
C TRP A 139 3.05 -1.94 -6.87
N GLY A 140 2.14 -2.78 -7.39
CA GLY A 140 1.00 -2.36 -8.19
C GLY A 140 1.19 -2.59 -9.68
N LEU A 141 0.57 -1.76 -10.49
CA LEU A 141 0.59 -1.83 -11.96
C LEU A 141 1.99 -1.67 -12.53
N ASN A 142 2.35 -2.54 -13.52
CA ASN A 142 3.67 -2.53 -14.13
C ASN A 142 3.67 -2.67 -15.66
N THR A 143 2.57 -2.46 -16.33
CA THR A 143 2.45 -2.66 -17.79
C THR A 143 3.37 -1.76 -18.64
N SER A 144 3.99 -0.75 -18.04
CA SER A 144 4.90 0.21 -18.67
C SER A 144 6.26 0.27 -17.96
N TYR A 145 6.71 -0.81 -17.33
CA TYR A 145 7.96 -0.91 -16.55
C TYR A 145 8.06 0.08 -15.37
N GLN A 146 6.95 0.64 -14.91
CA GLN A 146 6.94 1.70 -13.88
C GLN A 146 7.46 1.25 -12.52
N LEU A 147 7.54 -0.07 -12.26
CA LEU A 147 8.09 -0.61 -11.03
C LEU A 147 9.62 -0.75 -11.04
N GLY A 148 10.28 -0.63 -12.18
CA GLY A 148 11.75 -0.71 -12.27
C GLY A 148 12.36 -2.07 -11.93
N ILE A 149 11.63 -3.17 -12.15
CA ILE A 149 12.00 -4.54 -11.77
C ILE A 149 12.39 -5.43 -12.97
N GLY A 150 12.56 -4.83 -14.15
CA GLY A 150 13.07 -5.51 -15.36
C GLY A 150 12.02 -6.25 -16.19
N ASP A 151 10.76 -6.28 -15.75
CA ASP A 151 9.65 -6.87 -16.49
C ASP A 151 8.39 -5.96 -16.45
N THR A 152 7.28 -6.44 -17.03
CA THR A 152 6.00 -5.72 -17.05
C THR A 152 4.93 -6.36 -16.20
N MET A 153 5.31 -7.29 -15.31
CA MET A 153 4.35 -8.00 -14.47
C MET A 153 3.91 -7.13 -13.29
N THR A 154 2.62 -7.01 -13.10
CA THR A 154 2.01 -6.41 -11.91
C THR A 154 2.48 -7.13 -10.64
N ARG A 155 2.76 -6.39 -9.58
CA ARG A 155 3.20 -6.92 -8.30
C ARG A 155 2.20 -6.58 -7.19
N PRO A 156 1.50 -7.57 -6.63
CA PRO A 156 0.57 -7.34 -5.52
C PRO A 156 1.28 -7.21 -4.16
N VAL A 157 2.60 -7.33 -4.13
CA VAL A 157 3.44 -7.15 -2.93
C VAL A 157 4.67 -6.31 -3.28
N PRO A 158 5.24 -5.59 -2.32
CA PRO A 158 6.47 -4.84 -2.52
C PRO A 158 7.59 -5.70 -3.09
N THR A 159 8.20 -5.22 -4.16
CA THR A 159 9.33 -5.82 -4.86
C THR A 159 10.45 -4.80 -4.94
N GLN A 160 11.67 -5.20 -4.63
CA GLN A 160 12.81 -4.29 -4.66
C GLN A 160 13.13 -3.87 -6.09
N VAL A 161 13.30 -2.58 -6.31
CA VAL A 161 13.77 -2.02 -7.60
C VAL A 161 15.17 -2.53 -7.89
N LEU A 162 15.43 -2.93 -9.14
CA LEU A 162 16.74 -3.38 -9.56
C LEU A 162 17.77 -2.24 -9.41
N ALA A 163 18.98 -2.58 -8.99
CA ALA A 163 20.09 -1.67 -9.08
C ALA A 163 20.27 -1.29 -10.56
N GLY A 164 20.29 0.01 -10.86
CA GLY A 164 20.55 0.49 -12.21
C GLY A 164 21.86 -0.11 -12.75
N ALA A 165 21.91 -0.38 -14.04
CA ALA A 165 23.13 -0.78 -14.68
C ALA A 165 24.17 0.34 -14.44
N SER A 166 25.08 0.12 -13.50
CA SER A 166 26.24 0.98 -13.34
C SER A 166 27.01 0.90 -14.66
N SER A 167 27.05 1.98 -15.43
CA SER A 167 27.93 2.09 -16.57
C SER A 167 29.39 2.18 -16.07
N THR A 168 29.88 1.07 -15.55
CA THR A 168 31.32 0.91 -15.29
C THR A 168 32.01 0.51 -16.55
N THR A 169 32.07 1.40 -17.53
CA THR A 169 33.14 1.35 -18.57
C THR A 169 33.17 2.68 -19.30
N GLU A 170 33.69 3.71 -18.66
CA GLU A 170 34.51 4.67 -19.39
C GLU A 170 35.73 4.97 -18.51
N LYS A 171 36.79 4.20 -18.78
CA LYS A 171 38.16 4.64 -18.52
C LYS A 171 38.48 5.67 -19.60
N TYR A 172 38.65 6.92 -19.22
CA TYR A 172 39.45 7.87 -19.95
C TYR A 172 40.88 7.85 -19.45
#